data_3472751d736cec4b9fdfa77c60f0ff14
#
_entry.id   3472751d736cec4b9fdfa77c60f0ff14
#
_cell.length_a   1.000
_cell.length_b   1.000
_cell.length_c   1.000
_cell.angle_alpha   90.00
_cell.angle_beta   90.00
_cell.angle_gamma   90.00
#
_symmetry.space_group_name_H-M   'P 1'
#
loop_
_entity.id
_entity.type
_entity.pdbx_description
1 polymer ?
#
loop_
_entity_poly.entity_id
_entity_poly.type
_entity_poly.pdbx_seq_one_letter_code
_entity_poly.pdbx_strand_id
1 'polypeptide(L)'
;MRLFVFITRHRRKWMNDYLIFMHDDTETPMDIATSAWDDYFAMLRASGRFCGGSSIGPGICVHRSGQAKPVTPHLSGYIRVQAESIDDAKKLLIGNPVLNAGGTVEIRELPRD
;
A
#
# COMPACT_ATOMS: atom_id res chain seq x y z
N MET A 1 0.16 -18.30 -7.80
CA MET A 1 -0.59 -17.80 -7.24
C MET A 1 -1.39 -16.65 -7.66
N ARG A 2 -1.79 -16.34 -8.67
CA ARG A 2 -2.60 -15.25 -9.00
C ARG A 2 -3.91 -15.64 -9.55
N LEU A 3 -4.24 -16.89 -9.50
CA LEU A 3 -5.48 -17.32 -10.09
C LEU A 3 -6.70 -16.79 -9.38
N PHE A 4 -6.58 -16.49 -8.12
CA PHE A 4 -7.74 -16.04 -7.39
C PHE A 4 -8.04 -14.57 -7.64
N VAL A 5 -7.15 -13.84 -8.22
CA VAL A 5 -7.30 -12.41 -8.39
C VAL A 5 -8.38 -12.08 -9.42
N PHE A 6 -8.39 -12.85 -10.49
CA PHE A 6 -9.24 -12.47 -11.57
C PHE A 6 -10.64 -13.01 -11.45
N ILE A 7 -10.92 -13.82 -10.51
CA ILE A 7 -12.25 -14.36 -10.33
C ILE A 7 -13.22 -13.26 -9.97
N THR A 8 -12.80 -12.34 -9.10
CA THR A 8 -13.68 -11.31 -8.59
C THR A 8 -13.42 -9.96 -9.18
N ARG A 9 -12.37 -9.83 -9.98
CA ARG A 9 -11.97 -8.52 -10.47
C ARG A 9 -11.28 -8.67 -11.81
N HIS A 10 -11.76 -7.95 -12.79
CA HIS A 10 -11.14 -7.94 -14.10
C HIS A 10 -9.97 -7.00 -14.11
N ARG A 11 -8.82 -7.52 -14.56
CA ARG A 11 -7.65 -6.72 -14.72
C ARG A 11 -7.66 -6.09 -16.10
N ARG A 12 -7.57 -4.79 -16.14
CA ARG A 12 -7.54 -4.06 -17.41
C ARG A 12 -6.16 -4.23 -18.04
N LYS A 13 -6.14 -4.43 -19.35
CA LYS A 13 -4.89 -4.69 -20.07
C LYS A 13 -3.85 -3.60 -19.92
N TRP A 14 -4.31 -2.35 -19.89
CA TRP A 14 -3.40 -1.20 -19.80
C TRP A 14 -3.08 -0.79 -18.38
N MET A 15 -3.60 -1.50 -17.43
CA MET A 15 -3.33 -1.20 -16.02
C MET A 15 -2.21 -2.07 -15.49
N ASN A 16 -1.34 -1.45 -14.72
CA ASN A 16 -0.33 -2.15 -13.95
C ASN A 16 -0.79 -2.24 -12.50
N ASP A 17 -0.21 -3.17 -11.77
CA ASP A 17 -0.45 -3.30 -10.34
C ASP A 17 0.63 -2.57 -9.56
N TYR A 18 0.23 -1.90 -8.51
CA TYR A 18 1.15 -1.17 -7.64
C TYR A 18 0.86 -1.50 -6.19
N LEU A 19 1.91 -1.51 -5.41
CA LEU A 19 1.83 -1.67 -3.97
C LEU A 19 2.18 -0.34 -3.34
N ILE A 20 1.34 0.11 -2.44
CA ILE A 20 1.55 1.35 -1.70
C ILE A 20 1.89 0.96 -0.27
N PHE A 21 3.11 1.28 0.16
CA PHE A 21 3.53 1.03 1.54
C PHE A 21 3.43 2.33 2.33
N MET A 22 2.79 2.26 3.49
CA MET A 22 2.75 3.38 4.41
C MET A 22 3.85 3.22 5.45
N HIS A 23 4.53 4.31 5.75
CA HIS A 23 5.61 4.37 6.73
C HIS A 23 5.21 5.22 7.92
N ASP A 24 5.36 4.68 9.12
CA ASP A 24 5.20 5.42 10.36
C ASP A 24 6.56 6.00 10.73
N ASP A 25 6.96 7.05 10.03
CA ASP A 25 8.30 7.61 10.12
C ASP A 25 8.35 9.08 10.52
N THR A 26 7.29 9.58 11.13
CA THR A 26 7.28 10.95 11.65
C THR A 26 7.99 11.00 13.00
N GLU A 27 8.52 12.18 13.34
CA GLU A 27 9.21 12.36 14.63
C GLU A 27 8.28 12.21 15.81
N THR A 28 7.02 12.60 15.64
CA THR A 28 5.99 12.42 16.66
C THR A 28 4.98 11.39 16.16
N PRO A 29 4.34 10.66 17.10
CA PRO A 29 3.34 9.69 16.68
C PRO A 29 2.24 10.35 15.85
N MET A 30 1.81 9.67 14.79
CA MET A 30 0.74 10.16 13.95
C MET A 30 -0.60 9.89 14.65
N ASP A 31 -1.39 10.95 14.80
CA ASP A 31 -2.72 10.84 15.39
C ASP A 31 -3.73 10.91 14.25
N ILE A 32 -4.01 9.75 13.67
CA ILE A 32 -4.88 9.66 12.51
C ILE A 32 -6.25 9.16 12.94
N ALA A 33 -7.28 9.96 12.69
CA ALA A 33 -8.65 9.58 13.02
C ALA A 33 -9.09 8.41 12.12
N THR A 34 -9.89 7.50 12.71
CA THR A 34 -10.45 6.38 11.97
C THR A 34 -11.28 6.85 10.77
N SER A 35 -12.00 7.97 10.94
CA SER A 35 -12.82 8.53 9.86
C SER A 35 -11.99 8.93 8.64
N ALA A 36 -10.74 9.34 8.84
CA ALA A 36 -9.85 9.69 7.72
C ALA A 36 -9.55 8.46 6.87
N TRP A 37 -9.34 7.32 7.50
CA TRP A 37 -9.14 6.06 6.79
C TRP A 37 -10.41 5.62 6.08
N ASP A 38 -11.55 5.74 6.74
CA ASP A 38 -12.83 5.36 6.14
C ASP A 38 -13.10 6.18 4.88
N ASP A 39 -12.84 7.48 4.93
CA ASP A 39 -13.03 8.37 3.79
C ASP A 39 -12.07 8.02 2.66
N TYR A 40 -10.81 7.74 3.00
CA TYR A 40 -9.82 7.40 2.00
C TYR A 40 -10.16 6.09 1.28
N PHE A 41 -10.53 5.06 2.03
CA PHE A 41 -10.92 3.79 1.44
C PHE A 41 -12.21 3.90 0.63
N ALA A 42 -13.14 4.75 1.05
CA ALA A 42 -14.35 4.98 0.26
C ALA A 42 -13.99 5.58 -1.10
N MET A 43 -13.07 6.53 -1.12
CA MET A 43 -12.60 7.14 -2.36
C MET A 43 -11.90 6.11 -3.24
N LEU A 44 -11.03 5.28 -2.66
CA LEU A 44 -10.33 4.25 -3.43
C LEU A 44 -11.30 3.25 -4.04
N ARG A 45 -12.30 2.82 -3.27
CA ARG A 45 -13.31 1.89 -3.82
C ARG A 45 -14.10 2.53 -4.93
N ALA A 46 -14.47 3.81 -4.77
CA ALA A 46 -15.22 4.53 -5.79
C ALA A 46 -14.40 4.68 -7.08
N SER A 47 -13.08 4.75 -6.98
CA SER A 47 -12.21 4.87 -8.16
C SER A 47 -12.18 3.61 -9.02
N GLY A 48 -12.58 2.46 -8.46
CA GLY A 48 -12.47 1.17 -9.13
C GLY A 48 -11.06 0.63 -9.20
N ARG A 49 -10.10 1.29 -8.55
CA ARG A 49 -8.69 0.92 -8.61
C ARG A 49 -8.20 0.14 -7.40
N PHE A 50 -9.00 0.06 -6.35
CA PHE A 50 -8.59 -0.56 -5.09
C PHE A 50 -8.62 -2.08 -5.19
N CYS A 51 -7.52 -2.72 -4.81
CA CYS A 51 -7.38 -4.18 -4.89
C CYS A 51 -7.12 -4.83 -3.54
N GLY A 52 -7.26 -4.08 -2.45
CA GLY A 52 -7.08 -4.63 -1.10
C GLY A 52 -5.90 -4.02 -0.38
N GLY A 53 -5.70 -4.45 0.82
CA GLY A 53 -4.62 -3.98 1.66
C GLY A 53 -4.79 -4.45 3.09
N SER A 54 -3.83 -4.11 3.93
CA SER A 54 -3.84 -4.49 5.34
C SER A 54 -2.84 -3.64 6.11
N SER A 55 -3.02 -3.57 7.40
CA SER A 55 -1.94 -3.13 8.28
C SER A 55 -0.86 -4.21 8.32
N ILE A 56 0.36 -3.80 8.65
CA ILE A 56 1.51 -4.69 8.78
C ILE A 56 1.89 -4.73 10.25
N GLY A 57 1.87 -5.94 10.81
CA GLY A 57 2.20 -6.15 12.20
C GLY A 57 3.66 -6.54 12.41
N PRO A 58 4.00 -7.00 13.60
CA PRO A 58 5.36 -7.43 13.91
C PRO A 58 5.77 -8.64 13.10
N GLY A 59 7.07 -8.84 12.96
CA GLY A 59 7.58 -9.96 12.20
C GLY A 59 9.03 -10.24 12.51
N ILE A 60 9.62 -11.15 11.75
CA ILE A 60 11.02 -11.50 11.87
C ILE A 60 11.64 -11.61 10.49
N CYS A 61 12.94 -11.43 10.44
CA CYS A 61 13.73 -11.77 9.25
C CYS A 61 14.44 -13.10 9.51
N VAL A 62 14.57 -13.89 8.46
CA VAL A 62 15.28 -15.16 8.49
C VAL A 62 16.40 -15.09 7.47
N HIS A 63 17.58 -15.52 7.88
CA HIS A 63 18.74 -15.58 7.01
C HIS A 63 19.30 -16.99 7.05
N ARG A 64 19.79 -17.47 5.93
CA ARG A 64 20.26 -18.87 5.82
C ARG A 64 21.40 -19.15 6.78
N SER A 65 22.32 -18.22 6.92
CA SER A 65 23.47 -18.39 7.79
C SER A 65 23.79 -17.08 8.48
N GLY A 66 24.29 -17.15 9.70
CA GLY A 66 24.59 -15.98 10.49
C GLY A 66 23.34 -15.37 11.08
N GLN A 67 23.49 -14.17 11.63
CA GLN A 67 22.41 -13.47 12.29
C GLN A 67 21.58 -12.70 11.27
N ALA A 68 20.27 -12.87 11.31
CA ALA A 68 19.38 -12.14 10.43
C ALA A 68 19.34 -10.68 10.83
N LYS A 69 19.08 -9.81 9.82
CA LYS A 69 18.88 -8.39 10.07
C LYS A 69 17.52 -8.17 10.75
N PRO A 70 17.35 -7.05 11.46
CA PRO A 70 16.02 -6.72 11.97
C PRO A 70 15.05 -6.47 10.83
N VAL A 71 13.77 -6.58 11.13
CA VAL A 71 12.74 -6.25 10.13
C VAL A 71 12.87 -4.78 9.74
N THR A 72 12.39 -4.47 8.54
CA THR A 72 12.35 -3.09 8.07
C THR A 72 11.53 -2.24 9.03
N PRO A 73 12.10 -1.16 9.55
CA PRO A 73 11.36 -0.30 10.47
C PRO A 73 10.32 0.53 9.73
N HIS A 74 9.36 1.04 10.49
CA HIS A 74 8.38 2.02 10.03
C HIS A 74 7.31 1.54 9.08
N LEU A 75 7.33 0.31 8.60
CA LEU A 75 6.23 -0.17 7.75
C LEU A 75 4.99 -0.39 8.61
N SER A 76 3.92 0.33 8.29
CA SER A 76 2.69 0.24 9.08
C SER A 76 1.52 -0.36 8.30
N GLY A 77 1.60 -0.39 6.98
CA GLY A 77 0.53 -0.96 6.18
C GLY A 77 0.84 -0.97 4.71
N TYR A 78 -0.01 -1.62 3.94
CA TYR A 78 0.09 -1.61 2.49
C TYR A 78 -1.28 -1.58 1.86
N ILE A 79 -1.32 -1.06 0.64
CA ILE A 79 -2.52 -1.01 -0.20
C ILE A 79 -2.11 -1.44 -1.60
N ARG A 80 -2.95 -2.25 -2.23
CA ARG A 80 -2.73 -2.67 -3.61
C ARG A 80 -3.73 -1.96 -4.49
N VAL A 81 -3.23 -1.36 -5.57
CA VAL A 81 -4.06 -0.61 -6.52
C VAL A 81 -3.66 -0.93 -7.95
N GLN A 82 -4.53 -0.56 -8.88
CA GLN A 82 -4.23 -0.61 -10.31
C GLN A 82 -4.16 0.81 -10.85
N ALA A 83 -3.22 1.06 -11.75
CA ALA A 83 -3.06 2.36 -12.39
C ALA A 83 -2.35 2.19 -13.72
N GLU A 84 -2.46 3.19 -14.59
CA GLU A 84 -1.84 3.15 -15.91
C GLU A 84 -0.33 3.34 -15.84
N SER A 85 0.14 4.06 -14.84
CA SER A 85 1.54 4.40 -14.64
C SER A 85 1.76 4.73 -13.17
N ILE A 86 3.03 4.88 -12.79
CA ILE A 86 3.32 5.28 -11.41
C ILE A 86 2.80 6.71 -11.15
N ASP A 87 2.84 7.58 -12.13
CA ASP A 87 2.29 8.92 -11.98
C ASP A 87 0.78 8.89 -11.79
N ASP A 88 0.10 7.99 -12.49
CA ASP A 88 -1.32 7.78 -12.31
C ASP A 88 -1.61 7.21 -10.90
N ALA A 89 -0.77 6.29 -10.43
CA ALA A 89 -0.91 5.74 -9.08
C ALA A 89 -0.75 6.81 -8.00
N LYS A 90 0.12 7.79 -8.22
CA LYS A 90 0.30 8.89 -7.27
C LYS A 90 -0.99 9.67 -7.03
N LYS A 91 -1.86 9.75 -8.03
CA LYS A 91 -3.14 10.44 -7.88
C LYS A 91 -4.03 9.75 -6.86
N LEU A 92 -3.84 8.45 -6.66
CA LEU A 92 -4.61 7.70 -5.69
C LEU A 92 -4.16 7.94 -4.25
N LEU A 93 -3.10 8.72 -4.06
CA LEU A 93 -2.63 9.10 -2.73
C LEU A 93 -3.34 10.34 -2.18
N ILE A 94 -4.15 11.00 -2.99
CA ILE A 94 -4.89 12.17 -2.52
C ILE A 94 -5.82 11.72 -1.39
N GLY A 95 -5.69 12.37 -0.25
CA GLY A 95 -6.47 12.01 0.93
C GLY A 95 -5.88 10.88 1.77
N ASN A 96 -4.72 10.34 1.38
CA ASN A 96 -4.08 9.30 2.18
C ASN A 96 -3.71 9.85 3.56
N PRO A 97 -4.22 9.24 4.65
CA PRO A 97 -4.03 9.80 5.99
C PRO A 97 -2.58 9.84 6.45
N VAL A 98 -1.75 8.85 6.06
CA VAL A 98 -0.34 8.85 6.43
C VAL A 98 0.38 10.01 5.76
N LEU A 99 0.14 10.19 4.47
CA LEU A 99 0.76 11.27 3.71
C LEU A 99 0.35 12.63 4.29
N ASN A 100 -0.93 12.79 4.58
CA ASN A 100 -1.44 14.05 5.13
C ASN A 100 -0.90 14.31 6.53
N ALA A 101 -0.56 13.28 7.29
CA ALA A 101 0.02 13.43 8.62
C ALA A 101 1.53 13.67 8.60
N GLY A 102 2.15 13.71 7.43
CA GLY A 102 3.58 13.96 7.29
C GLY A 102 4.43 12.70 7.20
N GLY A 103 3.81 11.53 7.14
CA GLY A 103 4.53 10.29 6.95
C GLY A 103 4.89 10.06 5.50
N THR A 104 5.66 9.02 5.26
CA THR A 104 6.11 8.65 3.91
C THR A 104 5.21 7.56 3.34
N VAL A 105 4.95 7.67 2.06
CA VAL A 105 4.24 6.65 1.29
C VAL A 105 5.12 6.24 0.13
N GLU A 106 5.32 4.95 -0.02
CA GLU A 106 6.20 4.38 -1.03
C GLU A 106 5.39 3.58 -2.03
N ILE A 107 5.54 3.86 -3.32
CA ILE A 107 4.81 3.14 -4.36
C ILE A 107 5.79 2.24 -5.09
N ARG A 108 5.46 0.98 -5.22
CA ARG A 108 6.27 0.01 -5.94
C ARG A 108 5.42 -0.68 -7.01
N GLU A 109 5.97 -0.81 -8.19
CA GLU A 109 5.31 -1.56 -9.24
C GLU A 109 5.41 -3.05 -8.97
N LEU A 110 4.32 -3.77 -9.22
CA LEU A 110 4.31 -5.23 -9.22
C LEU A 110 4.34 -5.66 -10.69
N PRO A 111 5.53 -5.99 -11.21
CA PRO A 111 5.62 -6.30 -12.64
C PRO A 111 4.85 -7.56 -12.97
N ARG A 112 4.38 -7.63 -14.20
CA ARG A 112 3.73 -8.84 -14.71
C ARG A 112 4.78 -9.83 -15.15
N ASP A 113 4.51 -11.08 -14.88
CA ASP A 113 5.36 -12.18 -15.35
C ASP A 113 4.99 -12.58 -16.75
#